data_c0f088b3ad79679a3c6a68881c534444
#
_entry.id   c0f088b3ad79679a3c6a68881c534444
#
_cell.length_a   1.000
_cell.length_b   1.000
_cell.length_c   1.000
_cell.angle_alpha   90.00
_cell.angle_beta   90.00
_cell.angle_gamma   90.00
#
_symmetry.space_group_name_H-M   'P 1'
#
loop_
_entity.id
_entity.type
_entity.pdbx_description
1 polymer ?
#
loop_
_entity_poly.entity_id
_entity_poly.type
_entity_poly.pdbx_seq_one_letter_code
_entity_poly.pdbx_strand_id
1 'polypeptide(L)'
;MGNIHSVTKSLESLGEEIILIKNFNDSNLCKAIILPGVGSFDPAMNNLTNKDLINDLKNWIKSGKSFLGICLGLQLLFESSDEGKVQGLGILKGKIQKIPNIVNQRIPHMGWCQLLPTKKNTLFGIEELNNWVYFVHSYHAIPDDLNIIAAAIIFKSSGIA
;
A
#
# COMPACT_ATOMS: atom_id res chain seq x y z
N MET A 1 -4.01 9.49 11.05
CA MET A 1 -3.37 8.73 10.04
C MET A 1 -4.23 7.57 9.71
N GLY A 2 -4.43 6.88 8.81
CA GLY A 2 -5.28 5.82 8.35
C GLY A 2 -6.54 5.56 9.21
N ASN A 3 -7.56 5.02 8.61
CA ASN A 3 -8.71 4.55 9.37
C ASN A 3 -8.33 3.27 10.15
N ILE A 4 -7.40 3.43 11.12
CA ILE A 4 -6.90 2.34 11.97
C ILE A 4 -8.07 1.57 12.57
N HIS A 5 -9.10 2.28 13.04
CA HIS A 5 -10.27 1.65 13.65
C HIS A 5 -10.96 0.66 12.69
N SER A 6 -11.21 1.06 11.43
CA SER A 6 -11.85 0.17 10.45
C SER A 6 -10.98 -1.05 10.12
N VAL A 7 -9.65 -0.85 9.97
CA VAL A 7 -8.73 -1.97 9.71
C VAL A 7 -8.72 -2.93 10.91
N THR A 8 -8.60 -2.39 12.13
CA THR A 8 -8.65 -3.19 13.36
C THR A 8 -9.94 -4.00 13.45
N LYS A 9 -11.09 -3.35 13.27
CA LYS A 9 -12.40 -4.05 13.32
C LYS A 9 -12.54 -5.14 12.27
N SER A 10 -12.04 -4.90 11.06
CA SER A 10 -12.07 -5.92 10.00
C SER A 10 -11.22 -7.14 10.38
N LEU A 11 -10.03 -6.94 10.95
CA LEU A 11 -9.16 -8.03 11.36
C LEU A 11 -9.69 -8.77 12.59
N GLU A 12 -10.22 -8.04 13.58
CA GLU A 12 -10.90 -8.65 14.74
C GLU A 12 -12.09 -9.52 14.32
N SER A 13 -12.83 -9.11 13.28
CA SER A 13 -13.94 -9.94 12.75
C SER A 13 -13.49 -11.24 12.07
N LEU A 14 -12.21 -11.31 11.68
CA LEU A 14 -11.57 -12.52 11.18
C LEU A 14 -10.95 -13.38 12.29
N GLY A 15 -11.07 -12.97 13.54
CA GLY A 15 -10.53 -13.68 14.70
C GLY A 15 -9.07 -13.37 15.02
N GLU A 16 -8.50 -12.31 14.42
CA GLU A 16 -7.12 -11.93 14.68
C GLU A 16 -6.99 -11.00 15.90
N GLU A 17 -5.95 -11.24 16.69
CA GLU A 17 -5.55 -10.36 17.79
C GLU A 17 -4.72 -9.20 17.26
N ILE A 18 -5.09 -7.96 17.61
CA ILE A 18 -4.49 -6.75 17.08
C ILE A 18 -3.69 -6.00 18.14
N ILE A 19 -2.42 -5.75 17.85
CA ILE A 19 -1.54 -4.92 18.66
C ILE A 19 -1.27 -3.61 17.92
N LEU A 20 -1.63 -2.48 18.53
CA LEU A 20 -1.28 -1.17 17.99
C LEU A 20 0.15 -0.83 18.37
N ILE A 21 1.07 -0.85 17.40
CA ILE A 21 2.49 -0.57 17.60
C ILE A 21 2.68 0.92 17.92
N LYS A 22 3.14 1.22 19.13
CA LYS A 22 3.57 2.55 19.57
C LYS A 22 5.08 2.71 19.51
N ASN A 23 5.79 1.65 19.83
CA ASN A 23 7.22 1.46 19.61
C ASN A 23 7.45 0.07 19.00
N PHE A 24 8.60 -0.13 18.36
CA PHE A 24 8.79 -1.36 17.56
C PHE A 24 8.89 -2.65 18.40
N ASN A 25 9.24 -2.54 19.69
CA ASN A 25 9.27 -3.70 20.58
C ASN A 25 7.90 -4.38 20.72
N ASP A 26 6.81 -3.63 20.52
CA ASP A 26 5.45 -4.17 20.53
C ASP A 26 5.25 -5.22 19.42
N SER A 27 6.07 -5.20 18.37
CA SER A 27 5.99 -6.13 17.25
C SER A 27 6.56 -7.52 17.52
N ASN A 28 7.28 -7.73 18.62
CA ASN A 28 7.97 -8.99 18.89
C ASN A 28 7.04 -10.21 18.93
N LEU A 29 5.78 -10.01 19.31
CA LEU A 29 4.75 -11.05 19.35
C LEU A 29 3.92 -11.13 18.06
N CYS A 30 4.15 -10.23 17.10
CA CYS A 30 3.35 -10.14 15.89
C CYS A 30 3.85 -11.13 14.82
N LYS A 31 2.91 -11.76 14.11
CA LYS A 31 3.19 -12.59 12.93
C LYS A 31 3.30 -11.76 11.64
N ALA A 32 2.60 -10.64 11.61
CA ALA A 32 2.55 -9.73 10.47
C ALA A 32 2.44 -8.28 10.93
N ILE A 33 2.87 -7.35 10.09
CA ILE A 33 2.66 -5.91 10.29
C ILE A 33 1.77 -5.38 9.17
N ILE A 34 0.78 -4.58 9.53
CA ILE A 34 -0.05 -3.84 8.59
C ILE A 34 0.21 -2.35 8.78
N LEU A 35 0.54 -1.67 7.69
CA LEU A 35 0.74 -0.21 7.64
C LEU A 35 -0.40 0.42 6.84
N PRO A 36 -1.52 0.78 7.48
CA PRO A 36 -2.55 1.56 6.82
C PRO A 36 -2.13 3.03 6.72
N GLY A 37 -2.53 3.71 5.67
CA GLY A 37 -2.24 5.13 5.51
C GLY A 37 -3.33 5.88 4.76
N VAL A 38 -3.63 7.10 5.22
CA VAL A 38 -4.41 8.11 4.52
C VAL A 38 -3.73 9.47 4.65
N GLY A 39 -4.03 10.39 3.73
CA GLY A 39 -3.38 11.71 3.67
C GLY A 39 -2.26 11.72 2.65
N SER A 40 -1.20 12.48 2.89
CA SER A 40 -0.13 12.74 1.93
C SER A 40 1.21 12.12 2.33
N PHE A 41 2.06 11.93 1.33
CA PHE A 41 3.30 11.16 1.40
C PHE A 41 4.29 11.75 2.42
N ASP A 42 4.66 13.04 2.31
CA ASP A 42 5.67 13.66 3.17
C ASP A 42 5.29 13.65 4.66
N PRO A 43 4.07 14.05 5.06
CA PRO A 43 3.65 13.94 6.47
C PRO A 43 3.68 12.51 7.01
N ALA A 44 3.35 11.51 6.19
CA ALA A 44 3.39 10.12 6.60
C ALA A 44 4.82 9.64 6.84
N MET A 45 5.75 9.95 5.91
CA MET A 45 7.18 9.62 6.07
C MET A 45 7.79 10.32 7.27
N ASN A 46 7.51 11.63 7.46
CA ASN A 46 7.98 12.39 8.63
C ASN A 46 7.47 11.77 9.95
N ASN A 47 6.27 11.23 9.95
CA ASN A 47 5.70 10.56 11.12
C ASN A 47 6.43 9.25 11.45
N LEU A 48 6.79 8.46 10.44
CA LEU A 48 7.62 7.27 10.63
C LEU A 48 9.01 7.62 11.14
N THR A 49 9.60 8.69 10.60
CA THR A 49 10.90 9.23 11.05
C THR A 49 10.86 9.68 12.50
N ASN A 50 9.87 10.49 12.87
CA ASN A 50 9.73 11.04 14.22
C ASN A 50 9.47 9.95 15.28
N LYS A 51 8.97 8.79 14.86
CA LYS A 51 8.77 7.62 15.73
C LYS A 51 9.90 6.60 15.67
N ASP A 52 10.95 6.90 14.92
CA ASP A 52 12.12 6.03 14.75
C ASP A 52 11.79 4.63 14.18
N LEU A 53 10.71 4.53 13.39
CA LEU A 53 10.18 3.25 12.89
C LEU A 53 10.79 2.82 11.55
N ILE A 54 11.51 3.69 10.84
CA ILE A 54 11.96 3.41 9.45
C ILE A 54 12.89 2.21 9.38
N ASN A 55 13.94 2.19 10.22
CA ASN A 55 14.93 1.12 10.18
C ASN A 55 14.32 -0.22 10.62
N ASP A 56 13.48 -0.19 11.61
CA ASP A 56 12.81 -1.36 12.14
C ASP A 56 11.86 -1.98 11.13
N LEU A 57 11.06 -1.17 10.44
CA LEU A 57 10.19 -1.63 9.35
C LEU A 57 11.00 -2.24 8.18
N LYS A 58 12.11 -1.58 7.81
CA LYS A 58 13.01 -2.12 6.78
C LYS A 58 13.60 -3.47 7.18
N ASN A 59 14.04 -3.61 8.42
CA ASN A 59 14.60 -4.85 8.94
C ASN A 59 13.54 -5.96 9.03
N TRP A 60 12.31 -5.61 9.46
CA TRP A 60 11.19 -6.55 9.48
C TRP A 60 10.92 -7.14 8.10
N ILE A 61 10.80 -6.29 7.09
CA ILE A 61 10.50 -6.72 5.72
C ILE A 61 11.67 -7.51 5.12
N LYS A 62 12.92 -7.05 5.32
CA LYS A 62 14.12 -7.75 4.87
C LYS A 62 14.29 -9.14 5.50
N SER A 63 13.78 -9.34 6.71
CA SER A 63 13.80 -10.66 7.36
C SER A 63 12.77 -11.65 6.81
N GLY A 64 11.99 -11.25 5.79
CA GLY A 64 10.98 -12.10 5.15
C GLY A 64 9.68 -12.24 5.93
N LYS A 65 9.48 -11.44 6.98
CA LYS A 65 8.25 -11.43 7.76
C LYS A 65 7.11 -10.76 6.98
N SER A 66 5.90 -11.22 7.21
CA SER A 66 4.70 -10.73 6.53
C SER A 66 4.46 -9.24 6.80
N PHE A 67 4.22 -8.50 5.71
CA PHE A 67 3.93 -7.06 5.75
C PHE A 67 2.86 -6.69 4.72
N LEU A 68 1.92 -5.85 5.10
CA LEU A 68 0.88 -5.33 4.22
C LEU A 68 0.81 -3.80 4.31
N GLY A 69 1.12 -3.11 3.22
CA GLY A 69 0.84 -1.69 3.05
C GLY A 69 -0.54 -1.47 2.43
N ILE A 70 -1.38 -0.64 3.04
CA ILE A 70 -2.72 -0.33 2.52
C ILE A 70 -2.75 1.13 2.07
N CYS A 71 -3.11 1.37 0.79
CA CYS A 71 -3.20 2.69 0.17
C CYS A 71 -1.89 3.49 0.33
N LEU A 72 -1.89 4.60 1.07
CA LEU A 72 -0.67 5.36 1.34
C LEU A 72 0.44 4.48 1.96
N GLY A 73 0.09 3.51 2.83
CA GLY A 73 1.06 2.58 3.40
C GLY A 73 1.81 1.73 2.36
N LEU A 74 1.15 1.36 1.25
CA LEU A 74 1.80 0.74 0.10
C LEU A 74 2.71 1.76 -0.62
N GLN A 75 2.24 2.99 -0.81
CA GLN A 75 3.01 4.02 -1.51
C GLN A 75 4.33 4.32 -0.80
N LEU A 76 4.35 4.34 0.54
CA LEU A 76 5.55 4.58 1.33
C LEU A 76 6.65 3.54 1.12
N LEU A 77 6.36 2.36 0.58
CA LEU A 77 7.37 1.33 0.29
C LEU A 77 8.30 1.70 -0.87
N PHE A 78 7.85 2.59 -1.77
CA PHE A 78 8.62 3.04 -2.93
C PHE A 78 9.72 4.06 -2.55
N GLU A 79 10.56 4.41 -3.51
CA GLU A 79 11.70 5.32 -3.30
C GLU A 79 11.26 6.77 -3.19
N SER A 80 10.23 7.18 -3.96
CA SER A 80 9.78 8.58 -4.04
C SER A 80 8.33 8.68 -4.49
N SER A 81 7.77 9.88 -4.37
CA SER A 81 6.42 10.20 -4.83
C SER A 81 6.37 11.57 -5.50
N ASP A 82 5.60 11.69 -6.59
CA ASP A 82 5.28 12.98 -7.20
C ASP A 82 4.45 13.89 -6.27
N GLU A 83 3.90 13.33 -5.18
CA GLU A 83 3.12 14.08 -4.18
C GLU A 83 4.00 14.90 -3.24
N GLY A 84 5.26 14.48 -3.06
CA GLY A 84 6.14 15.04 -2.05
C GLY A 84 7.60 15.14 -2.48
N LYS A 85 8.45 15.54 -1.54
CA LYS A 85 9.90 15.69 -1.72
C LYS A 85 10.71 14.76 -0.83
N VAL A 86 10.05 14.17 0.19
CA VAL A 86 10.70 13.26 1.14
C VAL A 86 10.90 11.91 0.48
N GLN A 87 12.05 11.28 0.75
CA GLN A 87 12.32 9.92 0.30
C GLN A 87 11.41 8.92 1.03
N GLY A 88 10.90 7.93 0.28
CA GLY A 88 10.14 6.82 0.85
C GLY A 88 11.03 5.78 1.53
N LEU A 89 10.46 4.65 1.88
CA LEU A 89 11.20 3.55 2.51
C LEU A 89 12.21 2.89 1.55
N GLY A 90 12.02 3.00 0.23
CA GLY A 90 12.92 2.45 -0.78
C GLY A 90 13.07 0.92 -0.70
N ILE A 91 12.02 0.23 -0.25
CA ILE A 91 11.95 -1.23 -0.20
C ILE A 91 11.61 -1.77 -1.59
N LEU A 92 10.68 -1.11 -2.27
CA LEU A 92 10.33 -1.37 -3.66
C LEU A 92 10.99 -0.32 -4.55
N LYS A 93 11.66 -0.78 -5.60
CA LYS A 93 12.27 0.09 -6.61
C LYS A 93 11.21 0.70 -7.50
N GLY A 94 11.42 1.98 -7.86
CA GLY A 94 10.48 2.76 -8.63
C GLY A 94 9.85 3.88 -7.82
N LYS A 95 8.77 4.45 -8.31
CA LYS A 95 8.14 5.65 -7.73
C LYS A 95 6.63 5.60 -7.70
N ILE A 96 6.07 6.49 -6.92
CA ILE A 96 4.65 6.80 -6.94
C ILE A 96 4.44 8.02 -7.83
N GLN A 97 3.62 7.87 -8.86
CA GLN A 97 3.37 8.89 -9.85
C GLN A 97 1.93 9.40 -9.79
N LYS A 98 1.74 10.67 -10.08
CA LYS A 98 0.39 11.22 -10.23
C LYS A 98 -0.31 10.59 -11.43
N ILE A 99 -1.55 10.17 -11.26
CA ILE A 99 -2.37 9.65 -12.35
C ILE A 99 -2.51 10.74 -13.43
N PRO A 100 -2.23 10.45 -14.71
CA PRO A 100 -2.35 11.41 -15.78
C PRO A 100 -3.76 12.01 -15.88
N ASN A 101 -3.85 13.31 -16.13
CA ASN A 101 -5.14 13.95 -16.36
C ASN A 101 -5.62 13.63 -17.78
N ILE A 102 -6.55 12.70 -17.90
CA ILE A 102 -7.10 12.24 -19.18
C ILE A 102 -8.46 12.90 -19.35
N VAL A 103 -8.75 13.35 -20.58
CA VAL A 103 -10.04 13.98 -20.92
C VAL A 103 -11.20 13.04 -20.52
N ASN A 104 -12.19 13.62 -19.83
CA ASN A 104 -13.36 12.92 -19.29
C ASN A 104 -13.09 11.94 -18.11
N GLN A 105 -11.94 12.02 -17.48
CA GLN A 105 -11.68 11.26 -16.24
C GLN A 105 -11.48 12.23 -15.06
N ARG A 106 -12.11 11.89 -13.95
CA ARG A 106 -11.95 12.66 -12.71
C ARG A 106 -10.79 12.12 -11.89
N ILE A 107 -9.94 13.03 -11.39
CA ILE A 107 -8.91 12.74 -10.40
C ILE A 107 -9.35 13.42 -9.09
N PRO A 108 -9.38 12.73 -7.96
CA PRO A 108 -8.94 11.34 -7.72
C PRO A 108 -9.80 10.29 -8.46
N HIS A 109 -9.16 9.18 -8.86
CA HIS A 109 -9.89 7.99 -9.28
C HIS A 109 -10.69 7.44 -8.11
N MET A 110 -11.99 7.36 -8.27
CA MET A 110 -12.92 6.90 -7.22
C MET A 110 -13.92 5.90 -7.82
N GLY A 111 -13.99 4.71 -7.23
CA GLY A 111 -14.97 3.73 -7.66
C GLY A 111 -14.56 2.28 -7.44
N TRP A 112 -15.51 1.40 -7.71
CA TRP A 112 -15.28 -0.04 -7.72
C TRP A 112 -14.62 -0.45 -9.03
N CYS A 113 -13.50 -1.17 -8.93
CA CYS A 113 -12.80 -1.74 -10.07
C CYS A 113 -12.51 -3.21 -9.83
N GLN A 114 -12.62 -3.98 -10.89
CA GLN A 114 -12.23 -5.38 -10.86
C GLN A 114 -10.71 -5.48 -10.90
N LEU A 115 -10.15 -6.26 -9.99
CA LEU A 115 -8.73 -6.60 -10.02
C LEU A 115 -8.47 -7.60 -11.15
N LEU A 116 -7.48 -7.29 -11.97
CA LEU A 116 -6.96 -8.17 -13.01
C LEU A 116 -5.63 -8.74 -12.54
N PRO A 117 -5.55 -10.02 -12.19
CA PRO A 117 -4.30 -10.61 -11.80
C PRO A 117 -3.32 -10.64 -12.97
N THR A 118 -2.09 -10.28 -12.70
CA THR A 118 -1.01 -10.30 -13.70
C THR A 118 -0.31 -11.65 -13.72
N LYS A 119 -0.37 -12.38 -12.60
CA LYS A 119 0.22 -13.71 -12.45
C LYS A 119 -0.42 -14.47 -11.30
N LYS A 120 -0.21 -15.79 -11.26
CA LYS A 120 -0.56 -16.60 -10.10
C LYS A 120 0.26 -16.15 -8.91
N ASN A 121 -0.38 -15.83 -7.81
CA ASN A 121 0.28 -15.45 -6.56
C ASN A 121 -0.47 -16.04 -5.36
N THR A 122 0.17 -15.97 -4.19
CA THR A 122 -0.36 -16.56 -2.95
C THR A 122 -1.50 -15.77 -2.32
N LEU A 123 -1.70 -14.50 -2.71
CA LEU A 123 -2.75 -13.64 -2.16
C LEU A 123 -4.07 -13.80 -2.92
N PHE A 124 -3.99 -14.11 -4.22
CA PHE A 124 -5.16 -14.25 -5.07
C PHE A 124 -5.16 -15.63 -5.71
N GLY A 125 -6.13 -16.49 -5.36
CA GLY A 125 -6.39 -17.73 -6.06
C GLY A 125 -6.80 -17.43 -7.52
N ILE A 126 -6.42 -18.30 -8.48
CA ILE A 126 -6.71 -18.06 -9.89
C ILE A 126 -8.22 -18.14 -10.18
N GLU A 127 -8.96 -18.91 -9.40
CA GLU A 127 -10.35 -19.25 -9.69
C GLU A 127 -11.39 -18.31 -9.05
N GLU A 128 -10.98 -17.42 -8.14
CA GLU A 128 -11.89 -16.56 -7.35
C GLU A 128 -11.93 -15.09 -7.79
N LEU A 129 -11.46 -14.76 -8.98
CA LEU A 129 -11.18 -13.38 -9.39
C LEU A 129 -12.37 -12.62 -9.98
N ASN A 130 -13.49 -12.65 -9.28
CA ASN A 130 -14.48 -11.58 -9.38
C ASN A 130 -14.30 -10.54 -8.28
N ASN A 131 -13.05 -10.31 -7.85
CA ASN A 131 -12.74 -9.43 -6.74
C ASN A 131 -12.82 -7.97 -7.18
N TRP A 132 -13.86 -7.29 -6.76
CA TRP A 132 -14.01 -5.86 -6.90
C TRP A 132 -13.45 -5.18 -5.66
N VAL A 133 -12.63 -4.16 -5.88
CA VAL A 133 -12.06 -3.33 -4.81
C VAL A 133 -12.43 -1.88 -5.05
N TYR A 134 -12.74 -1.17 -3.97
CA TYR A 134 -13.03 0.26 -4.04
C TYR A 134 -11.74 1.06 -4.00
N PHE A 135 -11.51 1.85 -5.03
CA PHE A 135 -10.35 2.74 -5.14
C PHE A 135 -10.73 4.18 -4.82
N VAL A 136 -9.81 4.88 -4.17
CA VAL A 136 -9.84 6.34 -3.99
C VAL A 136 -8.42 6.86 -3.94
N HIS A 137 -7.88 7.29 -5.08
CA HIS A 137 -6.48 7.72 -5.17
C HIS A 137 -6.22 8.67 -6.34
N SER A 138 -5.21 9.53 -6.18
CA SER A 138 -4.70 10.43 -7.22
C SER A 138 -3.31 10.03 -7.72
N TYR A 139 -2.68 9.04 -7.07
CA TYR A 139 -1.33 8.58 -7.35
C TYR A 139 -1.32 7.07 -7.46
N HIS A 140 -0.45 6.53 -8.31
CA HIS A 140 -0.30 5.10 -8.52
C HIS A 140 1.18 4.68 -8.53
N ALA A 141 1.42 3.39 -8.30
CA ALA A 141 2.76 2.83 -8.30
C ALA A 141 3.29 2.59 -9.71
N ILE A 142 4.54 3.00 -9.94
CA ILE A 142 5.33 2.68 -11.14
C ILE A 142 6.57 1.93 -10.67
N PRO A 143 6.49 0.60 -10.51
CA PRO A 143 7.64 -0.19 -10.13
C PRO A 143 8.62 -0.35 -11.30
N ASP A 144 9.92 -0.39 -11.01
CA ASP A 144 10.97 -0.66 -12.01
C ASP A 144 10.90 -2.12 -12.49
N ASP A 145 10.56 -3.04 -11.60
CA ASP A 145 10.32 -4.46 -11.93
C ASP A 145 8.82 -4.76 -11.98
N LEU A 146 8.29 -4.94 -13.20
CA LEU A 146 6.88 -5.26 -13.41
C LEU A 146 6.49 -6.65 -12.86
N ASN A 147 7.46 -7.53 -12.60
CA ASN A 147 7.17 -8.83 -12.02
C ASN A 147 6.69 -8.78 -10.57
N ILE A 148 6.83 -7.67 -9.87
CA ILE A 148 6.27 -7.51 -8.52
C ILE A 148 4.77 -7.22 -8.53
N ILE A 149 4.20 -6.85 -9.67
CA ILE A 149 2.77 -6.55 -9.79
C ILE A 149 1.98 -7.86 -9.72
N ALA A 150 1.18 -8.03 -8.68
CA ALA A 150 0.33 -9.21 -8.50
C ALA A 150 -1.03 -9.07 -9.19
N ALA A 151 -1.60 -7.86 -9.17
CA ALA A 151 -2.84 -7.52 -9.85
C ALA A 151 -2.85 -6.04 -10.24
N ALA A 152 -3.66 -5.70 -11.22
CA ALA A 152 -3.83 -4.33 -11.69
C ALA A 152 -5.30 -4.06 -11.99
N ILE A 153 -5.64 -2.81 -12.25
CA ILE A 153 -6.94 -2.40 -12.79
C ILE A 153 -6.76 -1.77 -14.17
N ILE A 154 -7.80 -1.82 -14.98
CA ILE A 154 -7.82 -1.03 -16.23
C ILE A 154 -8.38 0.35 -15.89
N PHE A 155 -7.53 1.35 -16.02
CA PHE A 155 -7.96 2.73 -16.01
C PHE A 155 -8.37 3.11 -17.43
N LYS A 156 -9.68 3.37 -17.65
CA LYS A 156 -10.26 3.57 -19.00
C LYS A 156 -9.42 4.52 -19.82
N SER A 157 -8.91 4.03 -20.92
CA SER A 157 -8.36 4.63 -22.15
C SER A 157 -6.84 4.70 -22.37
N SER A 158 -5.96 4.37 -21.45
CA SER A 158 -4.52 4.49 -21.76
C SER A 158 -3.54 3.70 -20.89
N GLY A 159 -3.95 2.68 -20.19
CA GLY A 159 -2.96 1.88 -19.46
C GLY A 159 -3.46 1.22 -18.18
N ILE A 160 -2.58 0.40 -17.68
CA ILE A 160 -2.73 -0.31 -16.41
C ILE A 160 -2.33 0.66 -15.29
N ALA A 161 -3.16 0.87 -14.30
CA ALA A 161 -2.87 1.62 -13.08
C ALA A 161 -2.66 0.69 -11.89
#